data_4257d54ad773f75b238ce2245e2422b2
#
_entry.id   4257d54ad773f75b238ce2245e2422b2
#
_cell.length_a   1.000
_cell.length_b   1.000
_cell.length_c   1.000
_cell.angle_alpha   90.00
_cell.angle_beta   90.00
_cell.angle_gamma   90.00
#
_symmetry.space_group_name_H-M   'P 1'
#
loop_
_entity.id
_entity.type
_entity.pdbx_description
1 polymer ?
#
loop_
_entity_poly.entity_id
_entity_poly.type
_entity_poly.pdbx_seq_one_letter_code
_entity_poly.pdbx_strand_id
1 'polypeptide(L)'
;LPQSGISGECGTAWRRPSAAWRGPRGTSACLGEVRRIAKPFFPWVGGKLFLLPYIFQLLPRRAPRLLEVCGGSGAVTLGLGAGYAPLRVYNDIDTDLANLFRCARDRPLALLRELDFLPLHARADFEVVLRFLNHGYDPNDFLEEELQIAEEYFPPMDRQEVKKLLMGRANLPDVQRAAAYYLSIRYSYSATGNSFGGRSVELRRFLGLLRRASDALQGVVVENKDCCDVVRQYARTGAVIYADPPYLEAERMY
;
A
#
# COMPACT_ATOMS: atom_id res chain seq x y z
N LEU A 1 39.07 54.07 -10.11
CA LEU A 1 39.10 52.73 -10.70
C LEU A 1 37.69 52.16 -10.67
N PRO A 2 37.12 51.73 -11.82
CA PRO A 2 35.69 51.51 -11.94
C PRO A 2 35.27 50.09 -11.53
N GLN A 3 34.12 50.03 -10.88
CA GLN A 3 33.36 48.82 -10.61
C GLN A 3 32.62 48.42 -11.88
N SER A 4 32.84 47.20 -12.35
CA SER A 4 32.03 46.61 -13.41
C SER A 4 31.03 45.61 -12.79
N GLY A 5 29.75 45.97 -12.81
CA GLY A 5 28.65 45.09 -12.50
C GLY A 5 28.43 44.10 -13.61
N ILE A 6 28.15 42.84 -13.22
CA ILE A 6 27.57 41.84 -14.12
C ILE A 6 26.28 41.39 -13.48
N SER A 7 25.18 41.96 -13.96
CA SER A 7 23.82 41.44 -13.76
C SER A 7 23.56 40.34 -14.79
N GLY A 8 23.55 39.11 -14.35
CA GLY A 8 23.15 37.96 -15.16
C GLY A 8 21.77 37.45 -14.71
N GLU A 9 20.72 37.98 -15.33
CA GLU A 9 19.38 37.40 -15.26
C GLU A 9 19.37 36.07 -16.03
N CYS A 10 19.30 34.95 -15.32
CA CYS A 10 19.01 33.65 -15.93
C CYS A 10 17.52 33.34 -15.77
N GLY A 11 16.71 34.00 -16.59
CA GLY A 11 15.31 33.72 -16.76
C GLY A 11 15.09 32.58 -17.77
N THR A 12 15.16 31.33 -17.34
CA THR A 12 14.67 30.22 -18.17
C THR A 12 13.18 30.05 -17.95
N ALA A 13 12.40 30.78 -18.74
CA ALA A 13 10.97 30.54 -18.89
C ALA A 13 10.75 29.13 -19.48
N TRP A 14 10.22 28.23 -18.68
CA TRP A 14 9.71 26.96 -19.16
C TRP A 14 8.53 27.22 -20.09
N ARG A 15 8.78 27.22 -21.39
CA ARG A 15 7.73 27.20 -22.41
C ARG A 15 7.05 25.82 -22.35
N ARG A 16 5.75 25.81 -22.07
CA ARG A 16 4.90 24.62 -22.27
C ARG A 16 5.00 24.21 -23.73
N PRO A 17 5.25 22.92 -24.05
CA PRO A 17 5.19 22.48 -25.44
C PRO A 17 3.76 22.58 -25.93
N SER A 18 3.47 23.49 -26.84
CA SER A 18 2.23 23.57 -27.59
C SER A 18 2.28 22.60 -28.77
N ALA A 19 2.32 21.34 -28.53
CA ALA A 19 2.03 20.32 -29.52
C ALA A 19 1.21 19.25 -28.81
N ALA A 20 -0.08 19.21 -29.11
CA ALA A 20 -0.94 18.10 -28.78
C ALA A 20 -0.33 16.83 -29.37
N TRP A 21 0.31 16.04 -28.54
CA TRP A 21 0.78 14.71 -28.93
C TRP A 21 -0.44 13.88 -29.33
N ARG A 22 -0.61 13.67 -30.63
CA ARG A 22 -1.62 12.77 -31.18
C ARG A 22 -0.97 11.38 -31.17
N GLY A 23 -1.31 10.56 -30.18
CA GLY A 23 -0.92 9.16 -30.15
C GLY A 23 -1.31 8.43 -31.44
N PRO A 24 -0.66 7.29 -31.73
CA PRO A 24 -0.93 6.54 -32.95
C PRO A 24 -2.41 6.18 -33.05
N ARG A 25 -3.05 6.64 -34.14
CA ARG A 25 -4.39 6.21 -34.56
C ARG A 25 -4.28 4.77 -35.03
N GLY A 26 -4.69 3.83 -34.22
CA GLY A 26 -4.75 2.45 -34.65
C GLY A 26 -5.22 1.51 -33.54
N THR A 27 -6.42 0.94 -33.82
CA THR A 27 -7.03 -0.22 -33.17
C THR A 27 -7.90 0.03 -31.95
N SER A 28 -9.02 0.69 -32.19
CA SER A 28 -10.23 0.59 -31.33
C SER A 28 -11.00 -0.72 -31.60
N ALA A 29 -10.35 -1.84 -31.65
CA ALA A 29 -11.02 -3.13 -31.82
C ALA A 29 -10.28 -4.19 -31.04
N CYS A 30 -10.66 -4.41 -29.80
CA CYS A 30 -10.51 -5.59 -28.94
C CYS A 30 -10.45 -5.22 -27.45
N LEU A 31 -11.21 -4.23 -26.99
CA LEU A 31 -11.57 -4.09 -25.57
C LEU A 31 -12.90 -4.84 -25.36
N GLY A 32 -12.85 -6.16 -25.51
CA GLY A 32 -13.89 -7.01 -24.96
C GLY A 32 -13.94 -6.80 -23.46
N GLU A 33 -15.13 -6.43 -22.96
CA GLU A 33 -15.46 -6.16 -21.56
C GLU A 33 -14.43 -5.28 -20.85
N VAL A 34 -14.75 -4.00 -20.69
CA VAL A 34 -14.08 -3.11 -19.74
C VAL A 34 -14.30 -3.71 -18.35
N ARG A 35 -13.43 -4.68 -17.95
CA ARG A 35 -13.34 -5.12 -16.57
C ARG A 35 -13.12 -3.86 -15.76
N ARG A 36 -14.04 -3.57 -14.86
CA ARG A 36 -13.95 -2.42 -13.96
C ARG A 36 -12.65 -2.55 -13.19
N ILE A 37 -11.61 -1.82 -13.63
CA ILE A 37 -10.28 -1.79 -13.03
C ILE A 37 -10.46 -1.45 -11.55
N ALA A 38 -9.97 -2.32 -10.66
CA ALA A 38 -9.96 -2.01 -9.25
C ALA A 38 -8.98 -0.85 -9.02
N LYS A 39 -9.41 0.12 -8.24
CA LYS A 39 -8.60 1.30 -7.90
C LYS A 39 -8.07 1.12 -6.48
N PRO A 40 -6.96 1.77 -6.15
CA PRO A 40 -6.53 1.89 -4.76
C PRO A 40 -7.68 2.34 -3.86
N PHE A 41 -7.78 1.74 -2.69
CA PHE A 41 -8.88 2.01 -1.75
C PHE A 41 -8.56 3.12 -0.75
N PHE A 42 -7.34 3.68 -0.82
CA PHE A 42 -6.89 4.84 -0.06
C PHE A 42 -6.03 5.77 -0.93
N PRO A 43 -5.90 7.06 -0.58
CA PRO A 43 -4.98 7.97 -1.25
C PRO A 43 -3.53 7.61 -0.87
N TRP A 44 -2.60 7.83 -1.80
CA TRP A 44 -1.19 7.56 -1.59
C TRP A 44 -0.31 8.63 -2.22
N VAL A 45 0.72 9.08 -1.49
CA VAL A 45 1.71 10.03 -2.03
C VAL A 45 2.44 9.37 -3.19
N GLY A 46 2.60 10.09 -4.29
CA GLY A 46 3.22 9.50 -5.49
C GLY A 46 2.40 8.44 -6.22
N GLY A 47 1.15 8.20 -5.82
CA GLY A 47 0.30 7.16 -6.42
C GLY A 47 0.17 7.29 -7.94
N LYS A 48 0.35 6.19 -8.67
CA LYS A 48 0.43 6.13 -10.15
C LYS A 48 -0.92 5.95 -10.86
N LEU A 49 -2.05 6.17 -10.16
CA LEU A 49 -3.38 5.93 -10.72
C LEU A 49 -3.61 6.61 -12.08
N PHE A 50 -3.13 7.85 -12.24
CA PHE A 50 -3.26 8.59 -13.50
C PHE A 50 -2.34 8.08 -14.61
N LEU A 51 -1.26 7.39 -14.26
CA LEU A 51 -0.30 6.82 -15.20
C LEU A 51 -0.64 5.40 -15.64
N LEU A 52 -1.58 4.72 -14.95
CA LEU A 52 -1.94 3.33 -15.27
C LEU A 52 -2.27 3.08 -16.73
N PRO A 53 -3.03 3.95 -17.45
CA PRO A 53 -3.30 3.74 -18.88
C PRO A 53 -2.03 3.67 -19.74
N TYR A 54 -1.01 4.44 -19.39
CA TYR A 54 0.29 4.45 -20.07
C TYR A 54 1.14 3.24 -19.66
N ILE A 55 1.19 2.94 -18.36
CA ILE A 55 1.92 1.78 -17.84
C ILE A 55 1.39 0.51 -18.49
N PHE A 56 0.07 0.33 -18.56
CA PHE A 56 -0.54 -0.87 -19.12
C PHE A 56 -0.29 -1.05 -20.64
N GLN A 57 -0.05 0.02 -21.36
CA GLN A 57 0.32 -0.05 -22.79
C GLN A 57 1.74 -0.58 -22.99
N LEU A 58 2.62 -0.41 -22.00
CA LEU A 58 4.01 -0.89 -22.03
C LEU A 58 4.14 -2.35 -21.58
N LEU A 59 3.11 -2.89 -20.93
CA LEU A 59 3.14 -4.25 -20.39
C LEU A 59 2.69 -5.27 -21.45
N PRO A 60 3.22 -6.50 -21.41
CA PRO A 60 2.69 -7.58 -22.22
C PRO A 60 1.24 -7.87 -21.85
N ARG A 61 0.45 -8.42 -22.76
CA ARG A 61 -0.97 -8.73 -22.52
C ARG A 61 -1.18 -9.71 -21.36
N ARG A 62 -0.24 -10.60 -21.13
CA ARG A 62 -0.18 -11.57 -20.01
C ARG A 62 1.26 -11.82 -19.64
N ALA A 63 1.49 -12.19 -18.40
CA ALA A 63 2.80 -12.59 -17.89
C ALA A 63 2.64 -13.84 -17.02
N PRO A 64 3.67 -14.70 -16.90
CA PRO A 64 3.65 -15.81 -15.97
C PRO A 64 3.67 -15.33 -14.50
N ARG A 65 4.26 -14.15 -14.26
CA ARG A 65 4.38 -13.54 -12.94
C ARG A 65 4.31 -12.03 -13.03
N LEU A 66 3.67 -11.42 -12.04
CA LEU A 66 3.68 -9.98 -11.79
C LEU A 66 4.25 -9.72 -10.40
N LEU A 67 5.30 -8.92 -10.32
CA LEU A 67 5.91 -8.49 -9.06
C LEU A 67 5.82 -6.97 -8.98
N GLU A 68 5.02 -6.44 -8.05
CA GLU A 68 4.97 -5.02 -7.68
C GLU A 68 5.77 -4.89 -6.38
N VAL A 69 7.05 -4.48 -6.49
CA VAL A 69 8.05 -4.68 -5.43
C VAL A 69 8.21 -3.51 -4.46
N CYS A 70 7.80 -2.30 -4.86
CA CYS A 70 7.62 -1.13 -4.01
C CYS A 70 6.17 -0.69 -4.23
N GLY A 71 5.25 -1.38 -3.55
CA GLY A 71 3.85 -1.43 -3.96
C GLY A 71 3.06 -0.16 -3.69
N GLY A 72 3.33 0.53 -2.57
CA GLY A 72 2.58 1.70 -2.18
C GLY A 72 1.07 1.45 -2.24
N SER A 73 0.34 2.22 -3.03
CA SER A 73 -1.11 2.04 -3.19
C SER A 73 -1.55 0.75 -3.91
N GLY A 74 -0.63 -0.07 -4.41
CA GLY A 74 -0.93 -1.30 -5.15
C GLY A 74 -1.64 -1.05 -6.48
N ALA A 75 -1.43 0.11 -7.09
CA ALA A 75 -2.19 0.57 -8.23
C ALA A 75 -2.08 -0.38 -9.44
N VAL A 76 -0.90 -0.96 -9.67
CA VAL A 76 -0.64 -1.87 -10.79
C VAL A 76 -1.26 -3.24 -10.52
N THR A 77 -1.03 -3.82 -9.35
CA THR A 77 -1.61 -5.12 -8.93
C THR A 77 -3.13 -5.09 -8.95
N LEU A 78 -3.74 -4.05 -8.36
CA LEU A 78 -5.18 -3.87 -8.33
C LEU A 78 -5.75 -3.61 -9.73
N GLY A 79 -5.07 -2.77 -10.51
CA GLY A 79 -5.52 -2.37 -11.83
C GLY A 79 -5.48 -3.51 -12.87
N LEU A 80 -4.47 -4.35 -12.84
CA LEU A 80 -4.33 -5.48 -13.75
C LEU A 80 -5.26 -6.65 -13.38
N GLY A 81 -5.60 -6.81 -12.09
CA GLY A 81 -6.52 -7.82 -11.61
C GLY A 81 -6.06 -9.27 -11.78
N ALA A 82 -6.93 -10.21 -11.40
CA ALA A 82 -6.62 -11.63 -11.28
C ALA A 82 -6.24 -12.32 -12.61
N GLY A 83 -6.73 -11.81 -13.73
CA GLY A 83 -6.53 -12.46 -15.05
C GLY A 83 -5.20 -12.15 -15.73
N TYR A 84 -4.37 -11.27 -15.17
CA TYR A 84 -3.14 -10.83 -15.81
C TYR A 84 -2.01 -11.86 -15.68
N ALA A 85 -1.79 -12.38 -14.48
CA ALA A 85 -0.74 -13.35 -14.19
C ALA A 85 -1.22 -14.39 -13.18
N PRO A 86 -0.85 -15.69 -13.34
CA PRO A 86 -1.18 -16.75 -12.36
C PRO A 86 -0.55 -16.49 -10.99
N LEU A 87 0.67 -15.97 -10.95
CA LEU A 87 1.33 -15.54 -9.73
C LEU A 87 1.44 -14.02 -9.72
N ARG A 88 0.88 -13.40 -8.70
CA ARG A 88 0.98 -11.97 -8.44
C ARG A 88 1.52 -11.75 -7.04
N VAL A 89 2.55 -10.92 -6.95
CA VAL A 89 3.20 -10.56 -5.69
C VAL A 89 3.12 -9.05 -5.54
N TYR A 90 2.54 -8.60 -4.45
CA TYR A 90 2.61 -7.24 -3.96
C TYR A 90 3.58 -7.22 -2.78
N ASN A 91 4.48 -6.26 -2.76
CA ASN A 91 5.42 -6.09 -1.67
C ASN A 91 5.58 -4.61 -1.32
N ASP A 92 5.70 -4.36 -0.04
CA ASP A 92 6.18 -3.08 0.45
C ASP A 92 7.03 -3.29 1.70
N ILE A 93 8.00 -2.40 1.92
CA ILE A 93 8.86 -2.44 3.11
C ILE A 93 8.10 -1.94 4.34
N ASP A 94 7.10 -1.10 4.16
CA ASP A 94 6.25 -0.60 5.23
C ASP A 94 5.36 -1.73 5.77
N THR A 95 5.62 -2.11 7.01
CA THR A 95 4.92 -3.21 7.70
C THR A 95 3.43 -2.92 7.88
N ASP A 96 3.06 -1.67 8.19
CA ASP A 96 1.68 -1.28 8.40
C ASP A 96 0.90 -1.28 7.09
N LEU A 97 1.55 -0.85 6.00
CA LEU A 97 0.97 -0.92 4.67
C LEU A 97 0.76 -2.38 4.23
N ALA A 98 1.76 -3.24 4.40
CA ALA A 98 1.64 -4.66 4.09
C ALA A 98 0.52 -5.32 4.92
N ASN A 99 0.43 -4.99 6.22
CA ASN A 99 -0.65 -5.44 7.09
C ASN A 99 -2.03 -4.96 6.60
N LEU A 100 -2.16 -3.70 6.18
CA LEU A 100 -3.40 -3.16 5.62
C LEU A 100 -3.83 -3.95 4.37
N PHE A 101 -2.89 -4.28 3.46
CA PHE A 101 -3.19 -5.10 2.27
C PHE A 101 -3.60 -6.53 2.64
N ARG A 102 -2.95 -7.14 3.64
CA ARG A 102 -3.34 -8.46 4.17
C ARG A 102 -4.74 -8.43 4.76
N CYS A 103 -5.07 -7.41 5.56
CA CYS A 103 -6.42 -7.24 6.12
C CYS A 103 -7.46 -7.00 5.01
N ALA A 104 -7.16 -6.18 4.01
CA ALA A 104 -8.05 -5.94 2.88
C ALA A 104 -8.31 -7.21 2.06
N ARG A 105 -7.33 -8.11 1.93
CA ARG A 105 -7.46 -9.39 1.24
C ARG A 105 -8.23 -10.42 2.06
N ASP A 106 -7.82 -10.63 3.32
CA ASP A 106 -8.20 -11.80 4.11
C ASP A 106 -9.34 -11.51 5.10
N ARG A 107 -9.45 -10.25 5.57
CA ARG A 107 -10.39 -9.85 6.61
C ARG A 107 -11.14 -8.53 6.29
N PRO A 108 -11.65 -8.34 5.06
CA PRO A 108 -12.23 -7.06 4.64
C PRO A 108 -13.43 -6.63 5.50
N LEU A 109 -14.26 -7.57 5.95
CA LEU A 109 -15.42 -7.24 6.80
C LEU A 109 -15.02 -6.83 8.22
N ALA A 110 -13.98 -7.46 8.78
CA ALA A 110 -13.45 -7.06 10.07
C ALA A 110 -12.82 -5.66 10.01
N LEU A 111 -12.06 -5.37 8.94
CA LEU A 111 -11.50 -4.04 8.70
C LEU A 111 -12.60 -2.97 8.57
N LEU A 112 -13.68 -3.28 7.85
CA LEU A 112 -14.83 -2.39 7.74
C LEU A 112 -15.48 -2.11 9.09
N ARG A 113 -15.68 -3.16 9.88
CA ARG A 113 -16.27 -3.05 11.22
C ARG A 113 -15.42 -2.19 12.14
N GLU A 114 -14.11 -2.36 12.10
CA GLU A 114 -13.18 -1.58 12.91
C GLU A 114 -13.18 -0.10 12.51
N LEU A 115 -13.21 0.19 11.22
CA LEU A 115 -13.28 1.57 10.71
C LEU A 115 -14.57 2.30 11.08
N ASP A 116 -15.68 1.58 11.23
CA ASP A 116 -16.99 2.16 11.62
C ASP A 116 -17.00 2.64 13.08
N PHE A 117 -16.14 2.06 13.91
CA PHE A 117 -16.01 2.41 15.34
C PHE A 117 -14.97 3.51 15.63
N LEU A 118 -14.24 3.97 14.63
CA LEU A 118 -13.21 5.01 14.78
C LEU A 118 -13.52 6.25 13.92
N PRO A 119 -14.62 6.99 14.21
CA PRO A 119 -14.90 8.23 13.50
C PRO A 119 -13.86 9.28 13.91
N LEU A 120 -12.98 9.66 12.99
CA LEU A 120 -12.02 10.75 13.21
C LEU A 120 -12.59 12.05 12.69
N HIS A 121 -13.14 12.86 13.60
CA HIS A 121 -13.66 14.18 13.29
C HIS A 121 -12.84 15.33 13.88
N ALA A 122 -11.91 15.00 14.79
CA ALA A 122 -11.11 16.00 15.49
C ALA A 122 -9.61 15.68 15.38
N ARG A 123 -8.80 16.73 15.50
CA ARG A 123 -7.33 16.59 15.58
C ARG A 123 -6.92 15.71 16.75
N ALA A 124 -7.59 15.81 17.90
CA ALA A 124 -7.29 15.00 19.08
C ALA A 124 -7.44 13.50 18.81
N ASP A 125 -8.48 13.08 18.06
CA ASP A 125 -8.67 11.68 17.68
C ASP A 125 -7.55 11.20 16.75
N PHE A 126 -7.13 12.06 15.82
CA PHE A 126 -5.99 11.76 14.93
C PHE A 126 -4.68 11.58 15.71
N GLU A 127 -4.42 12.41 16.72
CA GLU A 127 -3.25 12.29 17.59
C GLU A 127 -3.26 10.99 18.42
N VAL A 128 -4.45 10.50 18.81
CA VAL A 128 -4.59 9.19 19.46
C VAL A 128 -4.19 8.08 18.50
N VAL A 129 -4.67 8.13 17.26
CA VAL A 129 -4.30 7.13 16.23
C VAL A 129 -2.78 7.13 15.96
N LEU A 130 -2.17 8.31 15.85
CA LEU A 130 -0.71 8.40 15.65
C LEU A 130 0.07 7.85 16.84
N ARG A 131 -0.38 8.13 18.07
CA ARG A 131 0.26 7.55 19.27
C ARG A 131 0.18 6.03 19.26
N PHE A 132 -0.97 5.48 18.95
CA PHE A 132 -1.17 4.04 18.82
C PHE A 132 -0.21 3.42 17.79
N LEU A 133 -0.04 4.03 16.61
CA LEU A 133 0.87 3.53 15.59
C LEU A 133 2.35 3.64 15.99
N ASN A 134 2.73 4.74 16.64
CA ASN A 134 4.13 5.05 16.95
C ASN A 134 4.65 4.35 18.21
N HIS A 135 3.80 4.07 19.19
CA HIS A 135 4.21 3.47 20.46
C HIS A 135 4.07 1.95 20.49
N GLY A 136 3.75 1.34 19.33
CA GLY A 136 3.68 -0.10 19.21
C GLY A 136 2.63 -0.66 20.17
N TYR A 137 1.37 -0.56 19.78
CA TYR A 137 0.39 -1.45 20.37
C TYR A 137 0.85 -2.86 20.09
N ASP A 138 1.26 -3.55 21.12
CA ASP A 138 1.37 -4.99 21.05
C ASP A 138 -0.07 -5.53 21.04
N PRO A 139 -0.55 -6.09 19.91
CA PRO A 139 -1.87 -6.72 19.87
C PRO A 139 -1.98 -7.88 20.85
N ASN A 140 -0.92 -8.19 21.52
CA ASN A 140 -0.72 -9.17 22.57
C ASN A 140 -0.24 -8.51 23.87
N ASP A 141 -0.94 -7.52 24.39
CA ASP A 141 -0.66 -6.97 25.73
C ASP A 141 -0.57 -8.06 26.81
N PHE A 142 -1.17 -9.21 26.55
CA PHE A 142 -1.17 -10.38 27.42
C PHE A 142 -0.15 -11.45 27.00
N LEU A 143 0.66 -11.25 25.94
CA LEU A 143 1.58 -12.29 25.47
C LEU A 143 2.61 -12.68 26.53
N GLU A 144 3.15 -11.72 27.26
CA GLU A 144 4.10 -11.98 28.34
C GLU A 144 3.44 -12.75 29.48
N GLU A 145 2.20 -12.39 29.86
CA GLU A 145 1.40 -13.10 30.85
C GLU A 145 1.02 -14.51 30.36
N GLU A 146 0.61 -14.65 29.12
CA GLU A 146 0.29 -15.95 28.50
C GLU A 146 1.54 -16.85 28.43
N LEU A 147 2.71 -16.28 28.14
CA LEU A 147 3.98 -17.02 28.16
C LEU A 147 4.37 -17.44 29.57
N GLN A 148 4.18 -16.59 30.60
CA GLN A 148 4.40 -16.94 31.99
C GLN A 148 3.46 -18.06 32.44
N ILE A 149 2.17 -17.96 32.12
CA ILE A 149 1.19 -19.02 32.42
C ILE A 149 1.59 -20.32 31.69
N ALA A 150 2.03 -20.25 30.44
CA ALA A 150 2.49 -21.42 29.71
C ALA A 150 3.74 -22.05 30.35
N GLU A 151 4.64 -21.25 30.89
CA GLU A 151 5.82 -21.74 31.63
C GLU A 151 5.46 -22.40 32.96
N GLU A 152 4.41 -21.95 33.63
CA GLU A 152 3.95 -22.47 34.90
C GLU A 152 3.16 -23.78 34.76
N TYR A 153 2.27 -23.85 33.77
CA TYR A 153 1.27 -24.93 33.68
C TYR A 153 1.60 -26.02 32.68
N PHE A 154 2.52 -25.80 31.73
CA PHE A 154 2.85 -26.80 30.70
C PHE A 154 4.19 -27.48 30.93
N PRO A 155 4.31 -28.80 30.64
CA PRO A 155 5.58 -29.51 30.66
C PRO A 155 6.61 -28.87 29.68
N PRO A 156 7.91 -29.01 29.95
CA PRO A 156 8.94 -28.35 29.10
C PRO A 156 8.88 -28.68 27.62
N MET A 157 8.41 -29.87 27.25
CA MET A 157 8.25 -30.25 25.83
C MET A 157 7.11 -29.51 25.13
N ASP A 158 6.01 -29.26 25.83
CA ASP A 158 4.83 -28.62 25.29
C ASP A 158 4.97 -27.08 25.27
N ARG A 159 5.80 -26.53 26.17
CA ARG A 159 6.07 -25.08 26.24
C ARG A 159 6.59 -24.50 24.94
N GLN A 160 7.43 -25.23 24.21
CA GLN A 160 7.96 -24.75 22.93
C GLN A 160 6.89 -24.70 21.86
N GLU A 161 5.96 -25.63 21.84
CA GLU A 161 4.83 -25.62 20.90
C GLU A 161 3.82 -24.53 21.26
N VAL A 162 3.49 -24.38 22.55
CA VAL A 162 2.61 -23.30 23.03
C VAL A 162 3.23 -21.94 22.72
N LYS A 163 4.52 -21.75 22.99
CA LYS A 163 5.24 -20.52 22.62
C LYS A 163 5.20 -20.24 21.12
N LYS A 164 5.39 -21.24 20.26
CA LYS A 164 5.25 -21.12 18.81
C LYS A 164 3.85 -20.72 18.40
N LEU A 165 2.83 -21.30 19.04
CA LEU A 165 1.44 -20.97 18.76
C LEU A 165 1.10 -19.53 19.17
N LEU A 166 1.52 -19.10 20.35
CA LEU A 166 1.30 -17.75 20.86
C LEU A 166 2.03 -16.71 19.99
N MET A 167 3.30 -16.94 19.68
CA MET A 167 4.06 -16.06 18.78
C MET A 167 3.56 -16.11 17.33
N GLY A 168 3.02 -17.24 16.87
CA GLY A 168 2.39 -17.35 15.56
C GLY A 168 1.12 -16.51 15.42
N ARG A 169 0.39 -16.29 16.53
CA ARG A 169 -0.76 -15.37 16.56
C ARG A 169 -0.35 -13.92 16.33
N ALA A 170 0.81 -13.51 16.82
CA ALA A 170 1.35 -12.17 16.61
C ALA A 170 1.60 -11.85 15.12
N ASN A 171 1.75 -12.88 14.26
CA ASN A 171 1.91 -12.73 12.81
C ASN A 171 0.61 -12.73 12.02
N LEU A 172 -0.55 -12.83 12.67
CA LEU A 172 -1.84 -12.70 11.99
C LEU A 172 -2.09 -11.25 11.59
N PRO A 173 -2.90 -11.02 10.53
CA PRO A 173 -3.29 -9.67 10.14
C PRO A 173 -3.97 -8.93 11.28
N ASP A 174 -3.36 -7.85 11.74
CA ASP A 174 -3.87 -6.98 12.80
C ASP A 174 -4.86 -5.97 12.22
N VAL A 175 -6.14 -6.20 12.48
CA VAL A 175 -7.23 -5.38 11.93
C VAL A 175 -7.28 -4.00 12.57
N GLN A 176 -7.01 -3.88 13.87
CA GLN A 176 -7.03 -2.59 14.58
C GLN A 176 -5.91 -1.70 14.08
N ARG A 177 -4.71 -2.25 13.97
CA ARG A 177 -3.56 -1.55 13.43
C ARG A 177 -3.76 -1.15 11.96
N ALA A 178 -4.34 -2.03 11.14
CA ALA A 178 -4.68 -1.73 9.75
C ALA A 178 -5.73 -0.60 9.65
N ALA A 179 -6.74 -0.59 10.51
CA ALA A 179 -7.72 0.48 10.57
C ALA A 179 -7.08 1.80 10.99
N ALA A 180 -6.26 1.81 12.03
CA ALA A 180 -5.53 2.99 12.49
C ALA A 180 -4.60 3.53 11.38
N TYR A 181 -3.85 2.68 10.70
CA TYR A 181 -2.99 3.07 9.59
C TYR A 181 -3.78 3.66 8.42
N TYR A 182 -4.88 3.03 8.02
CA TYR A 182 -5.77 3.58 7.01
C TYR A 182 -6.28 4.98 7.39
N LEU A 183 -6.70 5.17 8.64
CA LEU A 183 -7.21 6.45 9.13
C LEU A 183 -6.09 7.50 9.16
N SER A 184 -4.87 7.16 9.58
CA SER A 184 -3.73 8.08 9.58
C SER A 184 -3.44 8.62 8.18
N ILE A 185 -3.40 7.77 7.16
CA ILE A 185 -3.22 8.19 5.77
C ILE A 185 -4.40 9.02 5.27
N ARG A 186 -5.62 8.55 5.56
CA ARG A 186 -6.84 9.13 5.00
C ARG A 186 -7.15 10.51 5.53
N TYR A 187 -6.89 10.76 6.81
CA TYR A 187 -7.16 12.04 7.47
C TYR A 187 -5.95 12.97 7.51
N SER A 188 -4.78 12.51 7.04
CA SER A 188 -3.61 13.36 6.97
C SER A 188 -3.64 14.32 5.79
N TYR A 189 -2.91 15.41 5.93
CA TYR A 189 -2.64 16.32 4.83
C TYR A 189 -1.81 15.59 3.75
N SER A 190 -2.24 15.68 2.51
CA SER A 190 -1.58 15.04 1.36
C SER A 190 -1.35 13.52 1.48
N ALA A 191 -2.06 12.83 2.37
CA ALA A 191 -1.91 11.39 2.61
C ALA A 191 -0.50 10.97 3.11
N THR A 192 0.18 11.85 3.84
CA THR A 192 1.51 11.58 4.40
C THR A 192 1.50 10.81 5.72
N GLY A 193 0.34 10.65 6.35
CA GLY A 193 0.22 9.99 7.66
C GLY A 193 0.63 10.85 8.87
N ASN A 194 1.22 12.03 8.67
CA ASN A 194 1.92 12.75 9.74
C ASN A 194 1.17 13.96 10.32
N SER A 195 0.22 14.54 9.60
CA SER A 195 -0.46 15.77 10.01
C SER A 195 -1.93 15.76 9.65
N PHE A 196 -2.78 16.21 10.56
CA PHE A 196 -4.23 16.21 10.37
C PHE A 196 -4.69 17.14 9.23
N GLY A 197 -5.41 16.58 8.25
CA GLY A 197 -5.89 17.28 7.05
C GLY A 197 -7.39 17.64 7.06
N GLY A 198 -8.16 17.17 8.04
CA GLY A 198 -9.55 17.55 8.27
C GLY A 198 -10.57 17.13 7.20
N ARG A 199 -10.27 16.19 6.32
CA ARG A 199 -11.18 15.74 5.26
C ARG A 199 -12.11 14.65 5.76
N SER A 200 -13.43 14.81 5.58
CA SER A 200 -14.41 13.76 5.88
C SER A 200 -14.25 12.55 4.95
N VAL A 201 -14.50 11.37 5.49
CA VAL A 201 -14.53 10.11 4.72
C VAL A 201 -15.98 9.70 4.51
N GLU A 202 -16.33 9.45 3.25
CA GLU A 202 -17.60 8.82 2.92
C GLU A 202 -17.46 7.30 2.99
N LEU A 203 -17.88 6.70 4.11
CA LEU A 203 -17.79 5.25 4.35
C LEU A 203 -18.43 4.42 3.25
N ARG A 204 -19.57 4.84 2.72
CA ARG A 204 -20.25 4.11 1.63
C ARG A 204 -19.39 3.97 0.39
N ARG A 205 -18.65 5.02 0.04
CA ARG A 205 -17.70 5.01 -1.08
C ARG A 205 -16.52 4.09 -0.79
N PHE A 206 -16.03 4.12 0.44
CA PHE A 206 -14.95 3.25 0.88
C PHE A 206 -15.33 1.78 0.81
N LEU A 207 -16.54 1.40 1.25
CA LEU A 207 -17.08 0.03 1.13
C LEU A 207 -16.92 -0.53 -0.29
N GLY A 208 -17.34 0.26 -1.29
CA GLY A 208 -17.25 -0.15 -2.69
C GLY A 208 -15.80 -0.28 -3.20
N LEU A 209 -14.90 0.56 -2.68
CA LEU A 209 -13.47 0.49 -3.05
C LEU A 209 -12.80 -0.72 -2.40
N LEU A 210 -13.01 -0.92 -1.10
CA LEU A 210 -12.42 -2.05 -0.36
C LEU A 210 -12.90 -3.40 -0.91
N ARG A 211 -14.19 -3.54 -1.22
CA ARG A 211 -14.72 -4.77 -1.83
C ARG A 211 -13.99 -5.09 -3.15
N ARG A 212 -13.89 -4.11 -4.05
CA ARG A 212 -13.18 -4.32 -5.32
C ARG A 212 -11.69 -4.62 -5.14
N ALA A 213 -11.06 -3.97 -4.17
CA ALA A 213 -9.67 -4.25 -3.83
C ALA A 213 -9.52 -5.66 -3.25
N SER A 214 -10.40 -6.08 -2.34
CA SER A 214 -10.42 -7.44 -1.80
C SER A 214 -10.56 -8.48 -2.90
N ASP A 215 -11.52 -8.29 -3.83
CA ASP A 215 -11.71 -9.19 -4.97
C ASP A 215 -10.44 -9.25 -5.87
N ALA A 216 -9.80 -8.11 -6.12
CA ALA A 216 -8.57 -8.04 -6.92
C ALA A 216 -7.35 -8.65 -6.22
N LEU A 217 -7.31 -8.60 -4.90
CA LEU A 217 -6.23 -9.15 -4.07
C LEU A 217 -6.34 -10.67 -3.85
N GLN A 218 -7.45 -11.29 -4.22
CA GLN A 218 -7.57 -12.74 -4.10
C GLN A 218 -6.46 -13.43 -4.91
N GLY A 219 -5.72 -14.34 -4.25
CA GLY A 219 -4.57 -15.04 -4.84
C GLY A 219 -3.30 -14.17 -5.04
N VAL A 220 -3.27 -12.94 -4.53
CA VAL A 220 -2.05 -12.12 -4.48
C VAL A 220 -1.24 -12.52 -3.25
N VAL A 221 0.04 -12.80 -3.43
CA VAL A 221 0.99 -12.93 -2.33
C VAL A 221 1.33 -11.53 -1.84
N VAL A 222 1.10 -11.25 -0.57
CA VAL A 222 1.49 -9.99 0.07
C VAL A 222 2.73 -10.24 0.90
N GLU A 223 3.83 -9.62 0.51
CA GLU A 223 5.12 -9.68 1.18
C GLU A 223 5.42 -8.36 1.89
N ASN A 224 6.28 -8.45 2.90
CA ASN A 224 6.84 -7.31 3.62
C ASN A 224 8.35 -7.53 3.77
N LYS A 225 9.06 -7.24 2.69
CA LYS A 225 10.50 -7.55 2.56
C LYS A 225 11.21 -6.44 1.80
N ASP A 226 12.53 -6.45 1.85
CA ASP A 226 13.34 -5.71 0.90
C ASP A 226 12.97 -6.09 -0.54
N CYS A 227 12.86 -5.10 -1.41
CA CYS A 227 12.45 -5.30 -2.81
C CYS A 227 13.40 -6.22 -3.58
N CYS A 228 14.72 -6.17 -3.29
CA CYS A 228 15.72 -7.04 -3.93
C CYS A 228 15.51 -8.50 -3.51
N ASP A 229 15.13 -8.75 -2.26
CA ASP A 229 14.85 -10.10 -1.78
C ASP A 229 13.61 -10.69 -2.44
N VAL A 230 12.58 -9.87 -2.64
CA VAL A 230 11.38 -10.28 -3.39
C VAL A 230 11.74 -10.62 -4.84
N VAL A 231 12.56 -9.79 -5.48
CA VAL A 231 13.03 -10.07 -6.84
C VAL A 231 13.81 -11.38 -6.88
N ARG A 232 14.78 -11.59 -5.98
CA ARG A 232 15.54 -12.84 -5.89
C ARG A 232 14.66 -14.08 -5.69
N GLN A 233 13.64 -13.93 -4.84
CA GLN A 233 12.75 -15.04 -4.49
C GLN A 233 11.77 -15.39 -5.61
N TYR A 234 11.18 -14.41 -6.28
CA TYR A 234 10.03 -14.60 -7.16
C TYR A 234 10.31 -14.40 -8.65
N ALA A 235 11.36 -13.64 -9.04
CA ALA A 235 11.64 -13.39 -10.44
C ALA A 235 12.08 -14.67 -11.16
N ARG A 236 11.49 -14.91 -12.33
CA ARG A 236 11.83 -16.00 -13.25
C ARG A 236 11.66 -15.46 -14.67
N THR A 237 12.15 -16.20 -15.66
CA THR A 237 12.02 -15.83 -17.08
C THR A 237 10.59 -15.45 -17.42
N GLY A 238 10.42 -14.30 -18.05
CA GLY A 238 9.13 -13.74 -18.46
C GLY A 238 8.35 -13.04 -17.35
N ALA A 239 8.88 -12.93 -16.11
CA ALA A 239 8.25 -12.15 -15.06
C ALA A 239 8.21 -10.66 -15.43
N VAL A 240 7.09 -10.02 -15.16
CA VAL A 240 6.98 -8.56 -15.15
C VAL A 240 7.28 -8.07 -13.74
N ILE A 241 8.25 -7.17 -13.64
CA ILE A 241 8.62 -6.50 -12.38
C ILE A 241 8.28 -5.03 -12.54
N TYR A 242 7.39 -4.55 -11.69
CA TYR A 242 7.09 -3.13 -11.54
C TYR A 242 7.78 -2.61 -10.29
N ALA A 243 8.75 -1.71 -10.48
CA ALA A 243 9.50 -1.09 -9.39
C ALA A 243 9.33 0.42 -9.47
N ASP A 244 8.81 1.01 -8.41
CA ASP A 244 8.61 2.45 -8.24
C ASP A 244 9.13 2.84 -6.85
N PRO A 245 10.47 2.76 -6.66
CA PRO A 245 11.07 3.06 -5.36
C PRO A 245 10.98 4.55 -5.05
N PRO A 246 11.11 4.95 -3.77
CA PRO A 246 11.25 6.34 -3.38
C PRO A 246 12.36 7.04 -4.18
N TYR A 247 12.12 8.28 -4.58
CA TYR A 247 13.13 9.07 -5.27
C TYR A 247 14.18 9.58 -4.27
N LEU A 248 15.44 9.58 -4.65
CA LEU A 248 16.57 9.98 -3.78
C LEU A 248 16.39 11.34 -3.09
N GLU A 249 15.72 12.29 -3.76
CA GLU A 249 15.44 13.62 -3.18
C GLU A 249 14.19 13.64 -2.28
N ALA A 250 13.41 12.58 -2.29
CA ALA A 250 12.14 12.48 -1.58
C ALA A 250 12.17 11.51 -0.37
N GLU A 251 13.33 11.00 0.02
CA GLU A 251 13.51 10.06 1.15
C GLU A 251 12.91 10.56 2.47
N ARG A 252 12.75 11.89 2.63
CA ARG A 252 12.15 12.50 3.83
C ARG A 252 10.61 12.50 3.82
N MET A 253 9.99 12.06 2.73
CA MET A 253 8.52 12.06 2.58
C MET A 253 7.89 10.65 2.71
N TYR A 254 8.73 9.61 2.83
CA TYR A 254 8.31 8.21 2.95
C TYR A 254 8.70 7.63 4.29
#